data_a0a90423e54f284a8d48a83c925b374d
#
_entry.id   a0a90423e54f284a8d48a83c925b374d
#
_cell.length_a   1.000
_cell.length_b   1.000
_cell.length_c   1.000
_cell.angle_alpha   90.00
_cell.angle_beta   90.00
_cell.angle_gamma   90.00
#
_symmetry.space_group_name_H-M   'P 1'
#
loop_
_entity.id
_entity.type
_entity.pdbx_description
1 polymer ?
#
loop_
_entity_poly.entity_id
_entity_poly.type
_entity_poly.pdbx_seq_one_letter_code
_entity_poly.pdbx_strand_id
1 'polypeptide(L)'
;CPNVESLVSIVRADRNTPGFMRSPPEVPYLFALESAMDELAVQLKMDPIELRRINDATKEPIGGKPYTSRSLMACFDAGAKAFGWADRNGQPKSMSDHDWLIGYGCATTCYPTQMAPSAARVRLQRDGRTRVEIAGHEIGNGAYTVIAQAAAEKLGVPVEQISRAADLIGT
;
A
#
# COMPACT_ATOMS: atom_id res chain seq x y z
N CYS A 1 -7.75 14.21 14.61
CA CYS A 1 -8.58 15.43 14.55
C CYS A 1 -10.05 15.01 14.48
N PRO A 2 -10.93 15.53 15.35
CA PRO A 2 -12.36 15.19 15.34
C PRO A 2 -13.13 15.80 14.16
N ASN A 3 -12.56 16.81 13.52
CA ASN A 3 -13.16 17.50 12.38
C ASN A 3 -12.26 17.30 11.17
N VAL A 4 -12.75 16.60 10.17
CA VAL A 4 -12.06 16.33 8.91
C VAL A 4 -12.96 16.76 7.76
N GLU A 5 -12.46 17.61 6.89
CA GLU A 5 -13.09 17.97 5.63
C GLU A 5 -12.13 17.66 4.49
N SER A 6 -12.62 17.02 3.45
CA SER A 6 -11.87 16.76 2.23
C SER A 6 -12.68 17.27 1.04
N LEU A 7 -12.09 18.20 0.29
CA LEU A 7 -12.69 18.73 -0.94
C LEU A 7 -11.87 18.31 -2.14
N VAL A 8 -12.52 17.64 -3.08
CA VAL A 8 -11.91 17.26 -4.35
C VAL A 8 -12.61 18.01 -5.48
N SER A 9 -11.86 18.82 -6.20
CA SER A 9 -12.37 19.57 -7.35
C SER A 9 -11.88 18.97 -8.65
N ILE A 10 -12.81 18.68 -9.55
CA ILE A 10 -12.51 18.19 -10.89
C ILE A 10 -12.58 19.37 -11.87
N VAL A 11 -11.47 19.59 -12.57
CA VAL A 11 -11.33 20.71 -13.49
C VAL A 11 -11.21 20.17 -14.93
N ARG A 12 -11.91 20.78 -15.88
CA ARG A 12 -11.68 20.51 -17.31
C ARG A 12 -10.35 21.14 -17.74
N ALA A 13 -9.53 20.37 -18.41
CA ALA A 13 -8.25 20.81 -18.93
C ALA A 13 -7.97 20.17 -20.29
N ASP A 14 -7.16 20.84 -21.11
CA ASP A 14 -6.71 20.32 -22.42
C ASP A 14 -5.64 19.26 -22.23
N ARG A 15 -6.03 18.13 -21.66
CA ARG A 15 -5.18 16.97 -21.37
C ARG A 15 -5.94 15.68 -21.66
N ASN A 16 -5.20 14.63 -21.92
CA ASN A 16 -5.78 13.29 -21.99
C ASN A 16 -6.48 12.97 -20.66
N THR A 17 -7.63 12.33 -20.75
CA THR A 17 -8.32 11.83 -19.56
C THR A 17 -7.43 10.81 -18.85
N PRO A 18 -7.10 11.03 -17.57
CA PRO A 18 -6.32 10.05 -16.84
C PRO A 18 -7.11 8.76 -16.65
N GLY A 19 -6.44 7.64 -16.77
CA GLY A 19 -6.99 6.31 -16.49
C GLY A 19 -6.42 5.74 -15.21
N PHE A 20 -6.99 4.64 -14.77
CA PHE A 20 -6.49 3.91 -13.61
C PHE A 20 -5.13 3.26 -13.92
N MET A 21 -4.20 3.48 -13.04
CA MET A 21 -2.93 2.77 -12.97
C MET A 21 -2.68 2.45 -11.51
N ARG A 22 -1.96 1.41 -11.18
CA ARG A 22 -1.68 0.91 -9.82
C ARG A 22 -1.90 1.94 -8.71
N SER A 23 -2.73 1.61 -7.72
CA SER A 23 -3.16 2.50 -6.64
C SER A 23 -3.69 3.85 -7.16
N PRO A 24 -4.79 3.84 -7.91
CA PRO A 24 -5.23 5.02 -8.68
C PRO A 24 -5.43 6.28 -7.85
N PRO A 25 -6.12 6.27 -6.71
CA PRO A 25 -6.25 7.47 -5.89
C PRO A 25 -5.12 7.61 -4.88
N GLU A 26 -4.53 6.51 -4.40
CA GLU A 26 -3.59 6.54 -3.28
C GLU A 26 -2.27 7.21 -3.66
N VAL A 27 -1.75 6.96 -4.86
CA VAL A 27 -0.47 7.55 -5.29
C VAL A 27 -0.52 9.08 -5.27
N PRO A 28 -1.44 9.77 -5.98
CA PRO A 28 -1.46 11.22 -5.96
C PRO A 28 -1.85 11.80 -4.59
N TYR A 29 -2.76 11.18 -3.87
CA TYR A 29 -3.20 11.69 -2.58
C TYR A 29 -2.13 11.53 -1.50
N LEU A 30 -1.46 10.39 -1.46
CA LEU A 30 -0.38 10.18 -0.50
C LEU A 30 0.86 11.00 -0.86
N PHE A 31 1.17 11.18 -2.13
CA PHE A 31 2.22 12.12 -2.52
C PHE A 31 1.96 13.53 -2.00
N ALA A 32 0.74 14.04 -2.19
CA ALA A 32 0.38 15.37 -1.71
C ALA A 32 0.40 15.46 -0.17
N LEU A 33 -0.19 14.48 0.51
CA LEU A 33 -0.25 14.44 1.97
C LEU A 33 1.14 14.32 2.59
N GLU A 34 1.93 13.38 2.14
CA GLU A 34 3.25 13.11 2.72
C GLU A 34 4.24 14.22 2.42
N SER A 35 4.14 14.89 1.26
CA SER A 35 4.90 16.10 0.96
C SER A 35 4.51 17.24 1.91
N ALA A 36 3.23 17.45 2.15
CA ALA A 36 2.76 18.45 3.10
C ALA A 36 3.22 18.15 4.55
N MET A 37 3.26 16.88 4.95
CA MET A 37 3.80 16.46 6.25
C MET A 37 5.30 16.78 6.36
N ASP A 38 6.07 16.57 5.31
CA ASP A 38 7.50 16.89 5.32
C ASP A 38 7.75 18.40 5.33
N GLU A 39 6.98 19.19 4.56
CA GLU A 39 7.04 20.65 4.61
C GLU A 39 6.67 21.19 6.00
N LEU A 40 5.67 20.61 6.63
CA LEU A 40 5.28 20.98 8.00
C LEU A 40 6.37 20.63 9.01
N ALA A 41 7.03 19.47 8.87
CA ALA A 41 8.14 19.09 9.72
C ALA A 41 9.30 20.09 9.62
N VAL A 42 9.64 20.54 8.42
CA VAL A 42 10.66 21.57 8.21
C VAL A 42 10.26 22.88 8.90
N GLN A 43 9.01 23.34 8.75
CA GLN A 43 8.53 24.58 9.38
C GLN A 43 8.56 24.50 10.90
N LEU A 44 8.20 23.35 11.47
CA LEU A 44 8.23 23.08 12.91
C LEU A 44 9.64 22.80 13.44
N LYS A 45 10.64 22.68 12.56
CA LYS A 45 12.00 22.22 12.90
C LYS A 45 11.99 20.88 13.64
N MET A 46 11.12 19.99 13.22
CA MET A 46 10.89 18.69 13.80
C MET A 46 11.35 17.58 12.85
N ASP A 47 11.77 16.46 13.38
CA ASP A 47 12.04 15.28 12.59
C ASP A 47 10.75 14.77 11.92
N PRO A 48 10.73 14.48 10.60
CA PRO A 48 9.54 13.99 9.91
C PRO A 48 8.97 12.69 10.47
N ILE A 49 9.82 11.79 10.98
CA ILE A 49 9.37 10.56 11.63
C ILE A 49 8.71 10.90 12.98
N GLU A 50 9.28 11.80 13.74
CA GLU A 50 8.69 12.23 15.03
C GLU A 50 7.36 12.96 14.83
N LEU A 51 7.22 13.77 13.80
CA LEU A 51 5.94 14.38 13.46
C LEU A 51 4.87 13.31 13.20
N ARG A 52 5.21 12.25 12.47
CA ARG A 52 4.31 11.13 12.21
C ARG A 52 4.02 10.31 13.46
N ARG A 53 5.01 10.14 14.34
CA ARG A 53 4.86 9.45 15.62
C ARG A 53 3.88 10.15 16.55
N ILE A 54 3.97 11.46 16.68
CA ILE A 54 3.06 12.28 17.49
C ILE A 54 1.62 12.19 16.96
N ASN A 55 1.46 12.06 15.65
CA ASN A 55 0.17 11.97 14.99
C ASN A 55 -0.29 10.53 14.76
N ASP A 56 0.42 9.55 15.29
CA ASP A 56 0.03 8.14 15.13
C ASP A 56 -1.29 7.84 15.82
N ALA A 57 -2.11 7.04 15.16
CA ALA A 57 -3.41 6.65 15.68
C ALA A 57 -3.48 5.12 15.85
N THR A 58 -3.96 4.69 17.00
CA THR A 58 -4.14 3.25 17.32
C THR A 58 -5.47 2.70 16.79
N LYS A 59 -6.35 3.59 16.35
CA LYS A 59 -7.66 3.25 15.76
C LYS A 59 -7.87 4.09 14.51
N GLU A 60 -8.67 3.55 13.62
CA GLU A 60 -9.13 4.30 12.45
C GLU A 60 -9.88 5.57 12.92
N PRO A 61 -9.44 6.78 12.51
CA PRO A 61 -9.89 8.03 13.14
C PRO A 61 -11.32 8.45 12.79
N ILE A 62 -11.92 7.93 11.72
CA ILE A 62 -13.27 8.29 11.28
C ILE A 62 -14.30 7.34 11.90
N GLY A 63 -14.15 6.04 11.69
CA GLY A 63 -15.08 5.03 12.17
C GLY A 63 -14.74 4.47 13.56
N GLY A 64 -13.58 4.81 14.12
CA GLY A 64 -13.14 4.36 15.45
C GLY A 64 -12.80 2.88 15.54
N LYS A 65 -12.71 2.16 14.41
CA LYS A 65 -12.43 0.74 14.39
C LYS A 65 -10.97 0.45 14.74
N PRO A 66 -10.69 -0.59 15.53
CA PRO A 66 -9.31 -0.99 15.79
C PRO A 66 -8.66 -1.52 14.50
N TYR A 67 -7.38 -1.26 14.33
CA TYR A 67 -6.60 -1.92 13.29
C TYR A 67 -6.37 -3.38 13.65
N THR A 68 -6.54 -4.27 12.69
CA THR A 68 -6.35 -5.72 12.88
C THR A 68 -4.87 -6.10 12.88
N SER A 69 -4.06 -5.38 12.13
CA SER A 69 -2.62 -5.58 12.05
C SER A 69 -1.98 -4.24 11.66
N ARG A 70 -1.17 -3.68 12.54
CA ARG A 70 -0.48 -2.41 12.30
C ARG A 70 0.80 -2.34 13.11
N SER A 71 1.92 -2.14 12.44
CA SER A 71 3.24 -2.01 13.06
C SER A 71 4.01 -0.82 12.49
N LEU A 72 3.31 0.27 12.18
CA LEU A 72 3.86 1.41 11.45
C LEU A 72 5.07 2.02 12.17
N MET A 73 4.96 2.28 13.46
CA MET A 73 6.07 2.88 14.22
C MET A 73 7.28 1.95 14.31
N ALA A 74 7.05 0.66 14.50
CA ALA A 74 8.13 -0.33 14.47
C ALA A 74 8.81 -0.40 13.08
N CYS A 75 8.05 -0.25 12.01
CA CYS A 75 8.60 -0.15 10.65
C CYS A 75 9.47 1.10 10.48
N PHE A 76 9.04 2.25 11.00
CA PHE A 76 9.85 3.47 10.99
C PHE A 76 11.13 3.28 11.78
N ASP A 77 11.07 2.72 12.98
CA ASP A 77 12.25 2.49 13.83
C ASP A 77 13.27 1.56 13.16
N ALA A 78 12.80 0.44 12.63
CA ALA A 78 13.65 -0.51 11.93
C ALA A 78 14.23 0.07 10.63
N GLY A 79 13.39 0.74 9.84
CA GLY A 79 13.78 1.38 8.59
C GLY A 79 14.77 2.51 8.79
N ALA A 80 14.51 3.41 9.73
CA ALA A 80 15.38 4.53 10.06
C ALA A 80 16.77 4.04 10.54
N LYS A 81 16.79 3.02 11.36
CA LYS A 81 18.05 2.40 11.83
C LYS A 81 18.83 1.78 10.68
N ALA A 82 18.17 1.00 9.83
CA ALA A 82 18.83 0.32 8.71
C ALA A 82 19.31 1.29 7.63
N PHE A 83 18.61 2.41 7.45
CA PHE A 83 18.90 3.42 6.44
C PHE A 83 19.97 4.43 6.89
N GLY A 84 20.29 4.52 8.18
CA GLY A 84 21.17 5.56 8.71
C GLY A 84 20.50 6.93 8.81
N TRP A 85 19.21 6.95 9.14
CA TRP A 85 18.41 8.18 9.21
C TRP A 85 19.00 9.23 10.16
N ALA A 86 19.62 8.79 11.25
CA ALA A 86 20.24 9.66 12.26
C ALA A 86 21.45 10.44 11.72
N ASP A 87 22.09 9.94 10.69
CA ASP A 87 23.32 10.54 10.13
C ASP A 87 23.02 11.68 9.15
N ARG A 88 21.73 11.90 8.83
CA ARG A 88 21.33 12.95 7.90
C ARG A 88 21.41 14.34 8.52
N ASN A 89 21.72 15.33 7.71
CA ASN A 89 21.44 16.71 8.05
C ASN A 89 19.99 17.05 7.68
N GLY A 90 19.18 17.45 8.66
CA GLY A 90 17.76 17.76 8.46
C GLY A 90 17.48 19.07 7.71
N GLN A 91 18.51 19.86 7.44
CA GLN A 91 18.32 21.11 6.71
C GLN A 91 18.20 20.85 5.20
N PRO A 92 17.17 21.38 4.51
CA PRO A 92 17.03 21.24 3.08
C PRO A 92 18.28 21.70 2.33
N LYS A 93 18.66 20.95 1.30
CA LYS A 93 19.82 21.23 0.41
C LYS A 93 21.17 21.24 1.11
N SER A 94 21.30 20.69 2.31
CA SER A 94 22.54 20.71 3.09
C SER A 94 23.49 19.54 2.79
N MET A 95 23.00 18.49 2.17
CA MET A 95 23.80 17.31 1.85
C MET A 95 24.07 17.26 0.34
N SER A 96 25.29 16.99 -0.02
CA SER A 96 25.71 16.85 -1.42
C SER A 96 26.78 15.78 -1.57
N ASP A 97 26.81 15.20 -2.74
CA ASP A 97 27.89 14.35 -3.21
C ASP A 97 28.30 14.85 -4.61
N HIS A 98 29.46 15.46 -4.68
CA HIS A 98 29.94 16.19 -5.88
C HIS A 98 28.87 17.20 -6.36
N ASP A 99 28.38 17.05 -7.57
CA ASP A 99 27.39 17.94 -8.18
C ASP A 99 25.93 17.55 -7.87
N TRP A 100 25.72 16.52 -7.02
CA TRP A 100 24.40 16.01 -6.69
C TRP A 100 23.96 16.49 -5.31
N LEU A 101 22.73 16.97 -5.23
CA LEU A 101 22.07 17.17 -3.95
C LEU A 101 21.49 15.83 -3.46
N ILE A 102 21.74 15.52 -2.19
CA ILE A 102 21.22 14.32 -1.55
C ILE A 102 20.05 14.70 -0.67
N GLY A 103 18.91 14.03 -0.87
CA GLY A 103 17.73 14.17 -0.05
C GLY A 103 17.36 12.84 0.60
N TYR A 104 17.07 12.87 1.91
CA TYR A 104 16.48 11.76 2.64
C TYR A 104 15.01 12.07 2.88
N GLY A 105 14.15 11.12 2.62
CA GLY A 105 12.72 11.26 2.85
C GLY A 105 12.14 10.02 3.51
N CYS A 106 11.02 10.19 4.16
CA CYS A 106 10.20 9.10 4.68
C CYS A 106 8.73 9.36 4.33
N ALA A 107 7.99 8.29 4.10
CA ALA A 107 6.57 8.40 3.82
C ALA A 107 5.83 7.20 4.40
N THR A 108 4.56 7.41 4.71
CA THR A 108 3.62 6.33 5.01
C THR A 108 2.77 6.03 3.78
N THR A 109 2.31 4.80 3.70
CA THR A 109 1.33 4.43 2.70
C THR A 109 0.20 3.65 3.34
N CYS A 110 -1.00 3.81 2.83
CA CYS A 110 -2.12 2.96 3.16
C CYS A 110 -2.85 2.53 1.90
N TYR A 111 -3.44 1.37 1.95
CA TYR A 111 -4.30 0.87 0.89
C TYR A 111 -5.56 0.28 1.53
N PRO A 112 -6.75 0.72 1.12
CA PRO A 112 -7.97 0.18 1.68
C PRO A 112 -8.15 -1.27 1.22
N THR A 113 -8.16 -2.20 2.18
CA THR A 113 -8.53 -3.58 1.92
C THR A 113 -10.03 -3.74 2.12
N GLN A 114 -10.73 -3.93 1.02
CA GLN A 114 -12.16 -4.18 1.05
C GLN A 114 -12.43 -5.66 0.85
N MET A 115 -13.40 -6.19 1.60
CA MET A 115 -13.95 -7.52 1.35
C MET A 115 -15.28 -7.39 0.62
N ALA A 116 -15.41 -8.10 -0.48
CA ALA A 116 -16.65 -8.19 -1.24
C ALA A 116 -17.03 -9.66 -1.43
N PRO A 117 -18.33 -9.97 -1.59
CA PRO A 117 -18.75 -11.31 -1.97
C PRO A 117 -18.06 -11.75 -3.25
N SER A 118 -17.51 -12.96 -3.23
CA SER A 118 -16.86 -13.55 -4.39
C SER A 118 -17.23 -15.02 -4.48
N ALA A 119 -17.15 -15.58 -5.69
CA ALA A 119 -17.39 -17.01 -5.93
C ALA A 119 -16.18 -17.62 -6.61
N ALA A 120 -15.84 -18.80 -6.20
CA ALA A 120 -14.80 -19.60 -6.83
C ALA A 120 -15.29 -21.04 -7.03
N ARG A 121 -14.80 -21.70 -8.06
CA ARG A 121 -15.05 -23.11 -8.29
C ARG A 121 -13.76 -23.89 -8.14
N VAL A 122 -13.81 -24.94 -7.35
CA VAL A 122 -12.67 -25.85 -7.15
C VAL A 122 -13.04 -27.20 -7.74
N ARG A 123 -12.20 -27.71 -8.65
CA ARG A 123 -12.39 -29.01 -9.30
C ARG A 123 -11.23 -29.92 -8.94
N LEU A 124 -11.52 -31.00 -8.26
CA LEU A 124 -10.57 -32.09 -8.03
C LEU A 124 -10.55 -33.00 -9.26
N GLN A 125 -9.38 -33.22 -9.82
CA GLN A 125 -9.19 -34.05 -10.99
C GLN A 125 -8.73 -35.47 -10.60
N ARG A 126 -9.00 -36.45 -11.45
CA ARG A 126 -8.66 -37.85 -11.17
C ARG A 126 -7.15 -38.12 -11.10
N ASP A 127 -6.35 -37.25 -11.70
CA ASP A 127 -4.88 -37.30 -11.69
C ASP A 127 -4.27 -36.66 -10.40
N GLY A 128 -5.09 -36.28 -9.43
CA GLY A 128 -4.67 -35.65 -8.19
C GLY A 128 -4.43 -34.14 -8.29
N ARG A 129 -4.59 -33.55 -9.46
CA ARG A 129 -4.50 -32.09 -9.61
C ARG A 129 -5.80 -31.43 -9.22
N THR A 130 -5.68 -30.22 -8.74
CA THR A 130 -6.83 -29.37 -8.41
C THR A 130 -6.83 -28.14 -9.31
N ARG A 131 -7.98 -27.84 -9.90
CA ARG A 131 -8.18 -26.62 -10.68
C ARG A 131 -9.04 -25.64 -9.92
N VAL A 132 -8.55 -24.40 -9.76
CA VAL A 132 -9.30 -23.29 -9.14
C VAL A 132 -9.69 -22.28 -10.21
N GLU A 133 -10.98 -22.00 -10.31
CA GLU A 133 -11.58 -21.07 -11.27
C GLU A 133 -12.19 -19.90 -10.46
N ILE A 134 -11.75 -18.68 -10.73
CA ILE A 134 -12.20 -17.48 -10.05
C ILE A 134 -12.05 -16.28 -10.98
N ALA A 135 -12.99 -15.34 -10.92
CA ALA A 135 -12.87 -14.06 -11.60
C ALA A 135 -11.88 -13.16 -10.83
N GLY A 136 -10.63 -13.22 -11.21
CA GLY A 136 -9.56 -12.41 -10.63
C GLY A 136 -8.55 -12.03 -11.70
N HIS A 137 -8.09 -10.78 -11.67
CA HIS A 137 -7.11 -10.30 -12.63
C HIS A 137 -5.72 -10.28 -12.00
N GLU A 138 -4.76 -10.83 -12.75
CA GLU A 138 -3.34 -10.67 -12.44
C GLU A 138 -2.82 -9.40 -13.11
N ILE A 139 -2.55 -8.40 -12.31
CA ILE A 139 -2.04 -7.10 -12.75
C ILE A 139 -0.63 -6.82 -12.24
N GLY A 140 0.09 -7.87 -11.89
CA GLY A 140 1.40 -7.82 -11.26
C GLY A 140 1.33 -7.86 -9.72
N ASN A 141 0.17 -8.18 -9.16
CA ASN A 141 -0.07 -8.26 -7.72
C ASN A 141 0.10 -9.67 -7.14
N GLY A 142 0.39 -10.67 -7.97
CA GLY A 142 0.56 -12.06 -7.54
C GLY A 142 -0.74 -12.76 -7.18
N ALA A 143 -1.90 -12.26 -7.62
CA ALA A 143 -3.21 -12.82 -7.28
C ALA A 143 -3.31 -14.32 -7.55
N TYR A 144 -2.80 -14.78 -8.68
CA TYR A 144 -2.85 -16.19 -9.02
C TYR A 144 -2.01 -17.06 -8.10
N THR A 145 -0.88 -16.56 -7.64
CA THR A 145 -0.03 -17.27 -6.68
C THR A 145 -0.72 -17.37 -5.32
N VAL A 146 -1.28 -16.26 -4.84
CA VAL A 146 -2.00 -16.22 -3.56
C VAL A 146 -3.21 -17.17 -3.57
N ILE A 147 -3.98 -17.19 -4.66
CA ILE A 147 -5.13 -18.11 -4.82
C ILE A 147 -4.67 -19.58 -4.78
N ALA A 148 -3.57 -19.88 -5.46
CA ALA A 148 -3.02 -21.24 -5.46
C ALA A 148 -2.54 -21.64 -4.05
N GLN A 149 -1.84 -20.77 -3.35
CA GLN A 149 -1.38 -21.01 -1.98
C GLN A 149 -2.54 -21.22 -1.01
N ALA A 150 -3.56 -20.35 -1.07
CA ALA A 150 -4.75 -20.50 -0.23
C ALA A 150 -5.50 -21.81 -0.48
N ALA A 151 -5.63 -22.21 -1.74
CA ALA A 151 -6.26 -23.50 -2.09
C ALA A 151 -5.42 -24.69 -1.63
N ALA A 152 -4.11 -24.64 -1.82
CA ALA A 152 -3.19 -25.68 -1.40
C ALA A 152 -3.22 -25.89 0.12
N GLU A 153 -3.18 -24.81 0.88
CA GLU A 153 -3.27 -24.81 2.35
C GLU A 153 -4.58 -25.47 2.82
N LYS A 154 -5.71 -25.06 2.23
CA LYS A 154 -7.02 -25.59 2.61
C LYS A 154 -7.24 -27.06 2.25
N LEU A 155 -6.61 -27.50 1.16
CA LEU A 155 -6.70 -28.89 0.71
C LEU A 155 -5.62 -29.81 1.30
N GLY A 156 -4.60 -29.24 1.95
CA GLY A 156 -3.48 -30.00 2.49
C GLY A 156 -2.60 -30.63 1.42
N VAL A 157 -2.46 -29.97 0.26
CA VAL A 157 -1.67 -30.48 -0.88
C VAL A 157 -0.55 -29.49 -1.25
N PRO A 158 0.52 -29.93 -1.91
CA PRO A 158 1.55 -29.05 -2.45
C PRO A 158 0.96 -28.06 -3.46
N VAL A 159 1.48 -26.82 -3.47
CA VAL A 159 0.99 -25.76 -4.35
C VAL A 159 1.15 -26.09 -5.83
N GLU A 160 2.12 -26.92 -6.18
CA GLU A 160 2.39 -27.41 -7.53
C GLU A 160 1.25 -28.28 -8.10
N GLN A 161 0.42 -28.85 -7.23
CA GLN A 161 -0.77 -29.60 -7.63
C GLN A 161 -1.97 -28.72 -7.94
N ILE A 162 -1.86 -27.42 -7.65
CA ILE A 162 -2.92 -26.46 -7.94
C ILE A 162 -2.70 -25.86 -9.33
N SER A 163 -3.54 -26.22 -10.26
CA SER A 163 -3.64 -25.54 -11.55
C SER A 163 -4.64 -24.40 -11.47
N ARG A 164 -4.30 -23.29 -12.09
CA ARG A 164 -5.12 -22.07 -12.12
C ARG A 164 -5.83 -21.98 -13.46
N ALA A 165 -7.09 -21.60 -13.45
CA ALA A 165 -7.77 -21.04 -14.59
C ALA A 165 -8.20 -19.63 -14.18
N ALA A 166 -7.48 -18.65 -14.66
CA ALA A 166 -8.03 -17.34 -14.86
C ALA A 166 -8.97 -17.45 -16.06
N ASP A 167 -10.07 -16.72 -16.01
CA ASP A 167 -11.11 -16.62 -17.01
C ASP A 167 -12.26 -17.63 -16.88
N LEU A 168 -13.12 -17.36 -15.92
CA LEU A 168 -14.54 -17.43 -16.20
C LEU A 168 -15.05 -15.97 -16.16
N ILE A 169 -14.79 -15.24 -17.22
CA ILE A 169 -15.64 -14.11 -17.57
C ILE A 169 -17.00 -14.73 -17.88
N GLY A 170 -18.02 -14.27 -17.13
CA GLY A 170 -19.33 -14.86 -17.14
C GLY A 170 -19.89 -15.18 -18.51
N THR A 171 -20.54 -16.28 -18.57
CA THR A 171 -21.77 -16.49 -19.34
C THR A 171 -22.89 -16.62 -18.35
#